data_e4bbaaf60a38c1f03b2707f6ea217781
#
_entry.id   e4bbaaf60a38c1f03b2707f6ea217781
#
_cell.length_a   1.000
_cell.length_b   1.000
_cell.length_c   1.000
_cell.angle_alpha   90.00
_cell.angle_beta   90.00
_cell.angle_gamma   90.00
#
_symmetry.space_group_name_H-M   'P 1'
#
loop_
_entity.id
_entity.type
_entity.pdbx_description
1 polymer ?
#
loop_
_entity_poly.entity_id
_entity_poly.type
_entity_poly.pdbx_seq_one_letter_code
_entity_poly.pdbx_strand_id
1 'polypeptide(L)'
;MRNKLLYLLVAIVALYGCSLPNEKQEKTFAYGYYKKADGKDYIVTDKGNKIALKNSTKADDYKDKYCFVAGEYKKLEQNTYTGEMEIEMIEESVIYPINKVKNTDQIKNFGKEGIDFTNNLVYSHVYFSGKHLNFIYSISSANPRNNVISYIVEDNKTEFSDNRFTIYIRHKDNNPTSEAKRMFQVYSSVDMTDIIKQATEKKISLMINYLDLSDKVKEDVYEITIK
;
A
#
# COMPACT_ATOMS: atom_id res chain seq x y z
N MET A 1 35.92 -24.17 -51.43
CA MET A 1 35.26 -24.63 -50.22
C MET A 1 35.57 -23.77 -48.97
N ARG A 2 36.74 -23.15 -48.89
CA ARG A 2 37.18 -22.38 -47.69
C ARG A 2 36.35 -21.12 -47.40
N ASN A 3 35.85 -20.43 -48.42
CA ASN A 3 35.08 -19.20 -48.26
C ASN A 3 33.60 -19.43 -47.78
N LYS A 4 33.01 -20.57 -48.10
CA LYS A 4 31.64 -20.92 -47.64
C LYS A 4 31.60 -21.24 -46.17
N LEU A 5 32.69 -21.78 -45.59
CA LEU A 5 32.80 -22.08 -44.16
C LEU A 5 32.91 -20.80 -43.34
N LEU A 6 33.59 -19.77 -43.86
CA LEU A 6 33.76 -18.48 -43.20
C LEU A 6 32.43 -17.74 -43.08
N TYR A 7 31.58 -17.75 -44.13
CA TYR A 7 30.24 -17.13 -44.07
C TYR A 7 29.30 -17.86 -43.13
N LEU A 8 29.42 -19.18 -43.02
CA LEU A 8 28.62 -19.93 -42.05
C LEU A 8 29.00 -19.62 -40.60
N LEU A 9 30.29 -19.44 -40.32
CA LEU A 9 30.77 -19.07 -38.98
C LEU A 9 30.34 -17.67 -38.57
N VAL A 10 30.37 -16.70 -39.51
CA VAL A 10 29.89 -15.33 -39.26
C VAL A 10 28.38 -15.32 -39.07
N ALA A 11 27.59 -16.12 -39.79
CA ALA A 11 26.14 -16.21 -39.59
C ALA A 11 25.78 -16.84 -38.24
N ILE A 12 26.54 -17.82 -37.77
CA ILE A 12 26.31 -18.44 -36.43
C ILE A 12 26.64 -17.46 -35.32
N VAL A 13 27.72 -16.68 -35.45
CA VAL A 13 28.06 -15.63 -34.44
C VAL A 13 27.01 -14.51 -34.42
N ALA A 14 26.42 -14.15 -35.58
CA ALA A 14 25.33 -13.17 -35.64
C ALA A 14 24.02 -13.67 -35.03
N LEU A 15 23.78 -15.00 -35.02
CA LEU A 15 22.59 -15.59 -34.42
C LEU A 15 22.72 -15.81 -32.88
N TYR A 16 23.96 -15.88 -32.36
CA TYR A 16 24.21 -15.93 -30.91
C TYR A 16 24.41 -14.54 -30.29
N GLY A 17 24.39 -13.48 -31.07
CA GLY A 17 24.77 -12.14 -30.66
C GLY A 17 23.64 -11.22 -30.21
N CYS A 18 22.40 -11.70 -29.98
CA CYS A 18 21.31 -10.83 -29.48
C CYS A 18 20.25 -11.62 -28.72
N SER A 19 20.63 -12.32 -27.66
CA SER A 19 19.76 -12.48 -26.53
C SER A 19 20.41 -11.75 -25.33
N LEU A 20 20.30 -10.44 -25.36
CA LEU A 20 20.35 -9.69 -24.09
C LEU A 20 19.31 -10.36 -23.18
N PRO A 21 19.67 -10.74 -21.95
CA PRO A 21 18.68 -11.24 -21.02
C PRO A 21 17.55 -10.21 -21.01
N ASN A 22 16.34 -10.63 -21.37
CA ASN A 22 15.16 -9.82 -21.15
C ASN A 22 15.14 -9.51 -19.65
N GLU A 23 15.61 -8.32 -19.27
CA GLU A 23 15.45 -7.81 -17.94
C GLU A 23 13.95 -7.84 -17.67
N LYS A 24 13.49 -8.82 -16.89
CA LYS A 24 12.10 -8.91 -16.48
C LYS A 24 11.80 -7.67 -15.66
N GLN A 25 11.04 -6.77 -16.25
CA GLN A 25 10.41 -5.71 -15.49
C GLN A 25 9.34 -6.38 -14.62
N GLU A 26 9.45 -6.24 -13.31
CA GLU A 26 8.47 -6.76 -12.37
C GLU A 26 7.61 -5.60 -11.86
N LYS A 27 6.29 -5.73 -11.98
CA LYS A 27 5.36 -4.80 -11.35
C LYS A 27 5.48 -4.90 -9.85
N THR A 28 5.65 -3.76 -9.21
CA THR A 28 5.81 -3.67 -7.76
C THR A 28 5.15 -2.40 -7.23
N PHE A 29 5.06 -2.31 -5.91
CA PHE A 29 4.58 -1.12 -5.24
C PHE A 29 5.42 -0.81 -4.00
N ALA A 30 5.34 0.43 -3.54
CA ALA A 30 5.95 0.89 -2.30
C ALA A 30 5.07 1.91 -1.59
N TYR A 31 5.23 1.99 -0.27
CA TYR A 31 4.70 3.07 0.56
C TYR A 31 5.86 3.83 1.20
N GLY A 32 5.73 5.13 1.29
CA GLY A 32 6.74 5.96 1.92
C GLY A 32 6.52 7.46 1.67
N TYR A 33 7.42 8.25 2.24
CA TYR A 33 7.40 9.70 2.04
C TYR A 33 8.05 10.06 0.70
N TYR A 34 7.32 10.81 -0.11
CA TYR A 34 7.88 11.38 -1.32
C TYR A 34 8.88 12.49 -0.97
N LYS A 35 10.07 12.40 -1.51
CA LYS A 35 11.17 13.35 -1.29
C LYS A 35 11.83 13.72 -2.60
N LYS A 36 12.32 14.96 -2.68
CA LYS A 36 13.13 15.45 -3.79
C LYS A 36 14.50 15.84 -3.26
N ALA A 37 15.56 15.27 -3.81
CA ALA A 37 16.93 15.58 -3.46
C ALA A 37 17.82 15.47 -4.70
N ASP A 38 18.76 16.42 -4.87
CA ASP A 38 19.74 16.44 -5.96
C ASP A 38 19.11 16.32 -7.37
N GLY A 39 17.94 16.94 -7.55
CA GLY A 39 17.20 16.91 -8.80
C GLY A 39 16.53 15.58 -9.13
N LYS A 40 16.53 14.63 -8.21
CA LYS A 40 15.86 13.32 -8.32
C LYS A 40 14.72 13.20 -7.34
N ASP A 41 13.74 12.39 -7.72
CA ASP A 41 12.57 12.06 -6.93
C ASP A 41 12.74 10.68 -6.29
N TYR A 42 12.30 10.56 -5.02
CA TYR A 42 12.44 9.33 -4.24
C TYR A 42 11.18 9.05 -3.42
N ILE A 43 10.91 7.77 -3.20
CA ILE A 43 10.12 7.32 -2.04
C ILE A 43 11.09 6.86 -0.95
N VAL A 44 10.94 7.43 0.24
CA VAL A 44 11.65 6.98 1.44
C VAL A 44 10.70 6.12 2.25
N THR A 45 10.92 4.80 2.22
CA THR A 45 10.05 3.83 2.91
C THR A 45 10.19 3.94 4.43
N ASP A 46 9.26 3.35 5.17
CA ASP A 46 9.32 3.31 6.65
C ASP A 46 10.57 2.63 7.20
N LYS A 47 11.20 1.77 6.41
CA LYS A 47 12.48 1.12 6.74
C LYS A 47 13.70 1.97 6.38
N GLY A 48 13.47 3.19 5.87
CA GLY A 48 14.53 4.11 5.48
C GLY A 48 15.16 3.83 4.11
N ASN A 49 14.67 2.85 3.36
CA ASN A 49 15.15 2.57 2.01
C ASN A 49 14.70 3.69 1.06
N LYS A 50 15.61 4.13 0.20
CA LYS A 50 15.33 5.13 -0.84
C LYS A 50 15.10 4.41 -2.16
N ILE A 51 13.93 4.61 -2.75
CA ILE A 51 13.58 4.11 -4.08
C ILE A 51 13.54 5.32 -5.01
N ALA A 52 14.46 5.39 -5.95
CA ALA A 52 14.48 6.45 -6.96
C ALA A 52 13.31 6.27 -7.93
N LEU A 53 12.68 7.37 -8.30
CA LEU A 53 11.50 7.40 -9.16
C LEU A 53 11.86 7.99 -10.52
N LYS A 54 11.35 7.38 -11.59
CA LYS A 54 11.50 7.84 -12.96
C LYS A 54 10.13 8.24 -13.51
N ASN A 55 10.10 9.26 -14.38
CA ASN A 55 8.90 9.75 -15.07
C ASN A 55 7.81 10.36 -14.15
N SER A 56 8.20 10.99 -13.05
CA SER A 56 7.26 11.61 -12.10
C SER A 56 6.76 12.98 -12.59
N THR A 57 5.85 13.03 -13.56
CA THR A 57 5.34 14.28 -14.15
C THR A 57 4.46 15.14 -13.23
N LYS A 58 3.98 14.59 -12.09
CA LYS A 58 3.14 15.27 -11.09
C LYS A 58 3.78 15.31 -9.70
N ALA A 59 5.06 15.16 -9.64
CA ALA A 59 5.80 14.90 -8.40
C ALA A 59 5.74 16.03 -7.36
N ASP A 60 5.64 17.29 -7.81
CA ASP A 60 5.62 18.43 -6.89
C ASP A 60 4.36 18.47 -6.01
N ASP A 61 3.24 17.88 -6.47
CA ASP A 61 1.99 17.80 -5.72
C ASP A 61 2.08 16.85 -4.50
N TYR A 62 3.04 15.93 -4.53
CA TYR A 62 3.24 14.89 -3.50
C TYR A 62 4.40 15.16 -2.56
N LYS A 63 5.10 16.29 -2.72
CA LYS A 63 6.27 16.62 -1.91
C LYS A 63 5.96 16.54 -0.42
N ASP A 64 6.79 15.79 0.31
CA ASP A 64 6.70 15.55 1.75
C ASP A 64 5.44 14.79 2.22
N LYS A 65 4.62 14.30 1.29
CA LYS A 65 3.46 13.47 1.60
C LYS A 65 3.84 11.99 1.68
N TYR A 66 3.05 11.25 2.44
CA TYR A 66 3.12 9.79 2.46
C TYR A 66 2.31 9.24 1.30
N CYS A 67 2.92 8.43 0.45
CA CYS A 67 2.34 8.02 -0.82
C CYS A 67 2.37 6.51 -0.99
N PHE A 68 1.37 6.00 -1.71
CA PHE A 68 1.43 4.74 -2.43
C PHE A 68 1.99 5.00 -3.82
N VAL A 69 2.98 4.23 -4.23
CA VAL A 69 3.56 4.28 -5.56
C VAL A 69 3.58 2.89 -6.15
N ALA A 70 3.10 2.74 -7.37
CA ALA A 70 3.17 1.52 -8.13
C ALA A 70 3.83 1.76 -9.48
N GLY A 71 4.55 0.76 -9.96
CA GLY A 71 5.26 0.88 -11.23
C GLY A 71 6.09 -0.36 -11.56
N GLU A 72 6.85 -0.25 -12.63
CA GLU A 72 7.78 -1.28 -13.07
C GLU A 72 9.18 -1.01 -12.51
N TYR A 73 9.75 -2.03 -11.92
CA TYR A 73 11.08 -1.98 -11.32
C TYR A 73 12.05 -2.85 -12.11
N LYS A 74 13.18 -2.26 -12.51
CA LYS A 74 14.29 -3.04 -13.09
C LYS A 74 15.07 -3.68 -11.95
N LYS A 75 14.94 -4.99 -11.80
CA LYS A 75 15.73 -5.77 -10.88
C LYS A 75 17.16 -5.87 -11.38
N LEU A 76 18.07 -5.08 -10.83
CA LEU A 76 19.49 -5.34 -10.94
C LEU A 76 19.83 -6.53 -10.03
N GLU A 77 20.63 -7.45 -10.54
CA GLU A 77 21.04 -8.68 -9.86
C GLU A 77 21.49 -8.43 -8.42
N GLN A 78 21.12 -9.37 -7.54
CA GLN A 78 21.49 -9.45 -6.12
C GLN A 78 20.87 -8.42 -5.15
N ASN A 79 19.57 -8.63 -4.78
CA ASN A 79 18.98 -8.20 -3.48
C ASN A 79 19.24 -6.78 -2.94
N THR A 80 19.85 -5.89 -3.69
CA THR A 80 20.03 -4.47 -3.38
C THR A 80 19.11 -3.64 -4.28
N TYR A 81 18.16 -2.93 -3.67
CA TYR A 81 17.24 -2.01 -4.33
C TYR A 81 17.99 -0.76 -4.82
N THR A 82 18.80 -0.90 -5.87
CA THR A 82 19.61 0.20 -6.45
C THR A 82 19.08 0.70 -7.79
N GLY A 83 17.88 0.29 -8.20
CA GLY A 83 17.27 0.70 -9.45
C GLY A 83 16.33 1.90 -9.31
N GLU A 84 15.88 2.43 -10.44
CA GLU A 84 14.83 3.42 -10.53
C GLU A 84 13.50 2.73 -10.84
N MET A 85 12.44 3.08 -10.10
CA MET A 85 11.08 2.62 -10.39
C MET A 85 10.48 3.52 -11.46
N GLU A 86 10.04 2.93 -12.57
CA GLU A 86 9.23 3.63 -13.57
C GLU A 86 7.79 3.71 -13.08
N ILE A 87 7.33 4.92 -12.73
CA ILE A 87 6.04 5.11 -12.08
C ILE A 87 4.92 4.93 -13.09
N GLU A 88 3.97 4.03 -12.79
CA GLU A 88 2.67 3.93 -13.45
C GLU A 88 1.60 4.73 -12.69
N MET A 89 1.69 4.72 -11.33
CA MET A 89 0.71 5.36 -10.47
C MET A 89 1.37 5.89 -9.20
N ILE A 90 0.96 7.07 -8.77
CA ILE A 90 1.26 7.66 -7.46
C ILE A 90 -0.01 8.25 -6.87
N GLU A 91 -0.28 7.93 -5.60
CA GLU A 91 -1.44 8.43 -4.86
C GLU A 91 -1.04 8.81 -3.44
N GLU A 92 -1.59 9.90 -2.94
CA GLU A 92 -1.41 10.27 -1.54
C GLU A 92 -2.13 9.26 -0.65
N SER A 93 -1.41 8.68 0.29
CA SER A 93 -1.96 7.84 1.34
C SER A 93 -2.10 8.67 2.61
N VAL A 94 -3.33 9.02 2.95
CA VAL A 94 -3.60 9.83 4.14
C VAL A 94 -3.32 9.03 5.40
N ILE A 95 -2.49 9.58 6.29
CA ILE A 95 -2.20 8.95 7.59
C ILE A 95 -3.28 9.36 8.59
N TYR A 96 -4.02 8.37 9.07
CA TYR A 96 -5.07 8.54 10.05
C TYR A 96 -4.58 8.18 11.46
N PRO A 97 -5.07 8.87 12.49
CA PRO A 97 -4.85 8.47 13.87
C PRO A 97 -5.68 7.22 14.21
N ILE A 98 -5.20 6.43 15.15
CA ILE A 98 -5.97 5.35 15.76
C ILE A 98 -6.81 5.94 16.89
N ASN A 99 -8.12 5.75 16.82
CA ASN A 99 -9.05 6.10 17.89
C ASN A 99 -9.12 4.96 18.90
N LYS A 100 -9.01 5.27 20.18
CA LYS A 100 -9.16 4.30 21.27
C LYS A 100 -10.54 4.41 21.89
N VAL A 101 -11.23 3.29 22.05
CA VAL A 101 -12.53 3.19 22.71
C VAL A 101 -12.46 2.24 23.90
N LYS A 102 -13.29 2.44 24.91
CA LYS A 102 -13.30 1.59 26.12
C LYS A 102 -14.03 0.27 25.92
N ASN A 103 -14.97 0.23 24.98
CA ASN A 103 -15.71 -0.96 24.64
C ASN A 103 -16.23 -0.91 23.19
N THR A 104 -16.59 -2.06 22.66
CA THR A 104 -17.05 -2.23 21.28
C THR A 104 -18.35 -1.50 20.96
N ASP A 105 -19.22 -1.23 21.96
CA ASP A 105 -20.48 -0.50 21.74
C ASP A 105 -20.26 0.92 21.24
N GLN A 106 -19.11 1.51 21.56
CA GLN A 106 -18.75 2.87 21.12
C GLN A 106 -18.39 2.92 19.62
N ILE A 107 -18.02 1.78 19.03
CA ILE A 107 -17.53 1.71 17.64
C ILE A 107 -18.63 2.13 16.64
N LYS A 108 -19.89 1.81 16.92
CA LYS A 108 -21.05 2.20 16.09
C LYS A 108 -21.20 3.72 15.91
N ASN A 109 -20.63 4.52 16.81
CA ASN A 109 -20.72 5.98 16.74
C ASN A 109 -19.82 6.57 15.63
N PHE A 110 -18.87 5.78 15.10
CA PHE A 110 -17.92 6.23 14.07
C PHE A 110 -18.42 6.07 12.64
N GLY A 111 -19.56 5.40 12.44
CA GLY A 111 -20.18 5.23 11.12
C GLY A 111 -20.67 3.80 10.89
N LYS A 112 -21.52 3.65 9.89
CA LYS A 112 -22.18 2.40 9.54
C LYS A 112 -22.18 2.10 8.04
N GLU A 113 -21.61 2.98 7.22
CA GLU A 113 -21.51 2.80 5.78
C GLU A 113 -20.45 1.75 5.46
N GLY A 114 -20.73 0.94 4.45
CA GLY A 114 -19.85 -0.14 4.02
C GLY A 114 -18.61 0.34 3.26
N ILE A 115 -17.60 -0.49 3.29
CA ILE A 115 -16.37 -0.35 2.49
C ILE A 115 -16.14 -1.61 1.67
N ASP A 116 -15.44 -1.49 0.55
CA ASP A 116 -15.19 -2.61 -0.35
C ASP A 116 -13.69 -2.85 -0.52
N PHE A 117 -13.22 -3.99 -0.03
CA PHE A 117 -11.86 -4.48 -0.23
C PHE A 117 -11.72 -5.39 -1.46
N THR A 118 -12.82 -5.70 -2.16
CA THR A 118 -12.79 -6.67 -3.27
C THR A 118 -12.46 -6.07 -4.62
N ASN A 119 -12.37 -4.75 -4.71
CA ASN A 119 -12.12 -4.06 -5.97
C ASN A 119 -10.75 -4.47 -6.53
N ASN A 120 -10.76 -5.02 -7.73
CA ASN A 120 -9.68 -5.73 -8.42
C ASN A 120 -8.39 -4.90 -8.57
N LEU A 121 -7.60 -4.84 -7.53
CA LEU A 121 -6.26 -4.31 -7.61
C LEU A 121 -5.24 -5.45 -7.74
N VAL A 122 -4.24 -5.20 -8.54
CA VAL A 122 -3.06 -6.09 -8.69
C VAL A 122 -2.24 -6.13 -7.39
N TYR A 123 -2.54 -5.23 -6.44
CA TYR A 123 -1.74 -5.01 -5.22
C TYR A 123 -2.49 -5.46 -3.97
N SER A 124 -1.74 -5.77 -2.91
CA SER A 124 -2.31 -6.15 -1.62
C SER A 124 -3.18 -5.03 -1.04
N HIS A 125 -4.40 -5.36 -0.61
CA HIS A 125 -5.34 -4.42 0.00
C HIS A 125 -4.92 -3.97 1.40
N VAL A 126 -4.15 -4.80 2.10
CA VAL A 126 -3.59 -4.51 3.42
C VAL A 126 -2.10 -4.80 3.39
N TYR A 127 -1.28 -3.83 3.75
CA TYR A 127 0.17 -3.95 3.70
C TYR A 127 0.83 -3.23 4.88
N PHE A 128 1.66 -3.97 5.63
CA PHE A 128 2.46 -3.40 6.70
C PHE A 128 3.85 -3.01 6.19
N SER A 129 4.17 -1.72 6.20
CA SER A 129 5.43 -1.17 5.64
C SER A 129 6.59 -1.14 6.65
N GLY A 130 6.32 -1.44 7.93
CA GLY A 130 7.28 -1.41 9.03
C GLY A 130 6.91 -0.45 10.15
N LYS A 131 6.21 0.64 9.85
CA LYS A 131 5.64 1.60 10.79
C LYS A 131 4.16 1.79 10.57
N HIS A 132 3.73 1.88 9.30
CA HIS A 132 2.35 2.10 8.94
C HIS A 132 1.67 0.83 8.45
N LEU A 133 0.42 0.66 8.84
CA LEU A 133 -0.49 -0.29 8.24
C LEU A 133 -1.27 0.46 7.15
N ASN A 134 -1.13 -0.01 5.93
CA ASN A 134 -1.63 0.65 4.74
C ASN A 134 -2.82 -0.11 4.18
N PHE A 135 -3.83 0.62 3.71
CA PHE A 135 -5.07 0.08 3.19
C PHE A 135 -5.41 0.66 1.82
N ILE A 136 -5.91 -0.19 0.95
CA ILE A 136 -6.52 0.19 -0.32
C ILE A 136 -7.92 -0.43 -0.36
N TYR A 137 -8.95 0.39 -0.40
CA TYR A 137 -10.34 -0.05 -0.48
C TYR A 137 -11.18 0.99 -1.22
N SER A 138 -12.44 0.68 -1.51
CA SER A 138 -13.38 1.60 -2.14
C SER A 138 -14.52 1.95 -1.20
N ILE A 139 -15.02 3.16 -1.32
CA ILE A 139 -16.22 3.66 -0.65
C ILE A 139 -17.25 4.13 -1.67
N SER A 140 -18.52 3.99 -1.34
CA SER A 140 -19.63 4.54 -2.13
C SER A 140 -20.00 5.92 -1.57
N SER A 141 -19.86 6.98 -2.37
CA SER A 141 -20.09 8.36 -1.92
C SER A 141 -20.47 9.27 -3.09
N ALA A 142 -21.19 10.35 -2.80
CA ALA A 142 -21.44 11.42 -3.74
C ALA A 142 -20.22 12.37 -3.83
N ASN A 143 -19.61 12.69 -2.68
CA ASN A 143 -18.41 13.50 -2.59
C ASN A 143 -17.46 12.91 -1.54
N PRO A 144 -16.30 12.37 -1.91
CA PRO A 144 -15.37 11.72 -0.99
C PRO A 144 -14.80 12.65 0.09
N ARG A 145 -14.80 13.97 -0.14
CA ARG A 145 -14.31 14.96 0.84
C ARG A 145 -15.22 15.11 2.05
N ASN A 146 -16.48 14.71 1.94
CA ASN A 146 -17.47 14.76 3.02
C ASN A 146 -17.53 13.45 3.82
N ASN A 147 -16.62 12.51 3.54
CA ASN A 147 -16.57 11.26 4.26
C ASN A 147 -15.62 11.33 5.44
N VAL A 148 -15.96 10.60 6.48
CA VAL A 148 -15.10 10.40 7.63
C VAL A 148 -14.76 8.92 7.72
N ILE A 149 -13.49 8.59 7.60
CA ILE A 149 -12.96 7.26 7.84
C ILE A 149 -12.32 7.24 9.21
N SER A 150 -12.62 6.22 9.99
CA SER A 150 -12.10 6.07 11.35
C SER A 150 -11.49 4.69 11.53
N TYR A 151 -10.31 4.65 12.09
CA TYR A 151 -9.59 3.45 12.53
C TYR A 151 -9.65 3.41 14.05
N ILE A 152 -10.17 2.32 14.59
CA ILE A 152 -10.53 2.24 15.99
C ILE A 152 -9.95 0.96 16.58
N VAL A 153 -9.40 1.04 17.77
CA VAL A 153 -9.02 -0.12 18.59
C VAL A 153 -9.74 -0.03 19.93
N GLU A 154 -10.11 -1.18 20.46
CA GLU A 154 -10.55 -1.25 21.84
C GLU A 154 -9.33 -1.18 22.77
N ASP A 155 -9.36 -0.31 23.77
CA ASP A 155 -8.31 -0.19 24.77
C ASP A 155 -8.42 -1.32 25.80
N ASN A 156 -8.27 -2.54 25.31
CA ASN A 156 -8.37 -3.77 26.10
C ASN A 156 -6.97 -4.35 26.33
N LYS A 157 -6.47 -4.20 27.55
CA LYS A 157 -5.14 -4.69 27.94
C LYS A 157 -4.94 -6.20 27.72
N THR A 158 -6.02 -6.97 27.69
CA THR A 158 -5.96 -8.44 27.53
C THR A 158 -5.63 -8.84 26.10
N GLU A 159 -6.13 -8.13 25.10
CA GLU A 159 -5.80 -8.39 23.69
C GLU A 159 -4.32 -8.11 23.40
N PHE A 160 -3.76 -7.09 24.06
CA PHE A 160 -2.35 -6.74 23.91
C PHE A 160 -1.40 -7.82 24.45
N SER A 161 -1.80 -8.58 25.48
CA SER A 161 -0.98 -9.65 26.05
C SER A 161 -0.81 -10.84 25.10
N ASP A 162 -1.78 -11.09 24.24
CA ASP A 162 -1.81 -12.22 23.31
C ASP A 162 -1.25 -11.90 21.92
N ASN A 163 -0.68 -10.70 21.74
CA ASN A 163 -0.23 -10.19 20.44
C ASN A 163 -1.31 -10.26 19.36
N ARG A 164 -2.56 -10.12 19.76
CA ARG A 164 -3.73 -10.04 18.90
C ARG A 164 -4.31 -8.63 18.99
N PHE A 165 -4.59 -8.05 17.84
CA PHE A 165 -5.15 -6.70 17.76
C PHE A 165 -6.28 -6.69 16.76
N THR A 166 -7.38 -6.06 17.16
CA THR A 166 -8.49 -5.80 16.24
C THR A 166 -8.52 -4.33 15.88
N ILE A 167 -8.42 -4.03 14.59
CA ILE A 167 -8.66 -2.70 14.05
C ILE A 167 -10.04 -2.69 13.40
N TYR A 168 -10.91 -1.86 13.92
CA TYR A 168 -12.22 -1.60 13.34
C TYR A 168 -12.11 -0.44 12.37
N ILE A 169 -12.49 -0.65 11.13
CA ILE A 169 -12.58 0.42 10.13
C ILE A 169 -14.04 0.79 9.99
N ARG A 170 -14.35 2.07 10.18
CA ARG A 170 -15.72 2.60 10.07
C ARG A 170 -15.73 3.78 9.13
N HIS A 171 -16.78 3.83 8.32
CA HIS A 171 -17.02 4.87 7.34
C HIS A 171 -18.32 5.58 7.67
N LYS A 172 -18.28 6.92 7.66
CA LYS A 172 -19.44 7.79 7.81
C LYS A 172 -19.51 8.71 6.61
N ASP A 173 -20.58 8.56 5.83
CA ASP A 173 -20.90 9.43 4.71
C ASP A 173 -21.76 10.61 5.19
N ASN A 174 -21.21 11.82 5.14
CA ASN A 174 -21.92 13.04 5.52
C ASN A 174 -22.55 13.75 4.31
N ASN A 175 -22.62 13.10 3.15
CA ASN A 175 -23.29 13.66 1.99
C ASN A 175 -24.82 13.56 2.13
N PRO A 176 -25.58 14.46 1.48
CA PRO A 176 -27.03 14.34 1.38
C PRO A 176 -27.41 13.00 0.75
N THR A 177 -28.41 12.32 1.31
CA THR A 177 -28.88 11.01 0.83
C THR A 177 -29.50 11.07 -0.56
N SER A 178 -29.90 12.24 -1.03
CA SER A 178 -30.48 12.48 -2.36
C SER A 178 -29.47 12.55 -3.50
N GLU A 179 -28.17 12.63 -3.19
CA GLU A 179 -27.13 12.72 -4.21
C GLU A 179 -26.73 11.33 -4.73
N ALA A 180 -26.49 11.28 -6.05
CA ALA A 180 -26.04 10.05 -6.71
C ALA A 180 -24.63 9.68 -6.22
N LYS A 181 -24.47 8.44 -5.73
CA LYS A 181 -23.20 7.90 -5.24
C LYS A 181 -22.46 7.19 -6.37
N ARG A 182 -21.13 7.23 -6.26
CA ARG A 182 -20.19 6.44 -7.08
C ARG A 182 -19.08 5.88 -6.20
N MET A 183 -18.37 4.90 -6.74
CA MET A 183 -17.24 4.29 -6.05
C MET A 183 -15.99 5.18 -6.15
N PHE A 184 -15.34 5.38 -5.02
CA PHE A 184 -14.04 6.05 -4.91
C PHE A 184 -13.04 5.14 -4.24
N GLN A 185 -11.85 5.04 -4.82
CA GLN A 185 -10.74 4.34 -4.19
C GLN A 185 -10.09 5.22 -3.14
N VAL A 186 -9.78 4.63 -2.00
CA VAL A 186 -9.16 5.27 -0.84
C VAL A 186 -7.81 4.62 -0.59
N TYR A 187 -6.79 5.46 -0.50
CA TYR A 187 -5.45 5.09 -0.05
C TYR A 187 -5.27 5.69 1.34
N SER A 188 -5.10 4.83 2.32
CA SER A 188 -5.02 5.27 3.71
C SER A 188 -3.97 4.49 4.49
N SER A 189 -3.45 5.12 5.52
CA SER A 189 -2.41 4.56 6.38
C SER A 189 -2.73 4.84 7.83
N VAL A 190 -2.28 3.97 8.72
CA VAL A 190 -2.43 4.13 10.17
C VAL A 190 -1.06 3.97 10.81
N ASP A 191 -0.67 4.89 11.67
CA ASP A 191 0.57 4.77 12.44
C ASP A 191 0.43 3.70 13.53
N MET A 192 1.18 2.61 13.38
CA MET A 192 1.15 1.45 14.27
C MET A 192 2.18 1.55 15.42
N THR A 193 2.90 2.66 15.53
CA THR A 193 4.03 2.79 16.47
C THR A 193 3.65 2.43 17.91
N ASP A 194 2.49 2.87 18.38
CA ASP A 194 2.06 2.61 19.76
C ASP A 194 1.59 1.16 19.97
N ILE A 195 1.02 0.54 18.95
CA ILE A 195 0.66 -0.89 18.98
C ILE A 195 1.93 -1.74 18.97
N ILE A 196 2.88 -1.43 18.10
CA ILE A 196 4.15 -2.14 17.99
C ILE A 196 4.94 -2.10 19.30
N LYS A 197 4.96 -0.98 20.01
CA LYS A 197 5.62 -0.85 21.32
C LYS A 197 5.01 -1.74 22.39
N GLN A 198 3.74 -2.07 22.29
CA GLN A 198 3.01 -2.91 23.25
C GLN A 198 3.13 -4.41 22.94
N ALA A 199 3.50 -4.75 21.72
CA ALA A 199 3.66 -6.14 21.31
C ALA A 199 4.86 -6.78 22.03
N THR A 200 4.65 -7.98 22.55
CA THR A 200 5.66 -8.76 23.28
C THR A 200 6.44 -9.68 22.33
N GLU A 201 5.89 -10.01 21.18
CA GLU A 201 6.49 -10.89 20.18
C GLU A 201 6.82 -10.16 18.88
N LYS A 202 7.65 -10.80 18.05
CA LYS A 202 8.00 -10.30 16.71
C LYS A 202 6.87 -10.42 15.70
N LYS A 203 5.85 -11.23 15.98
CA LYS A 203 4.68 -11.43 15.13
C LYS A 203 3.45 -10.98 15.87
N ILE A 204 2.58 -10.29 15.14
CA ILE A 204 1.28 -9.84 15.61
C ILE A 204 0.21 -10.45 14.72
N SER A 205 -0.83 -10.99 15.32
CA SER A 205 -2.07 -11.34 14.62
C SER A 205 -2.99 -10.13 14.63
N LEU A 206 -3.28 -9.62 13.44
CA LEU A 206 -4.09 -8.44 13.23
C LEU A 206 -5.42 -8.82 12.59
N MET A 207 -6.52 -8.55 13.27
CA MET A 207 -7.87 -8.68 12.71
C MET A 207 -8.36 -7.33 12.23
N ILE A 208 -8.79 -7.25 10.98
CA ILE A 208 -9.44 -6.08 10.39
C ILE A 208 -10.94 -6.34 10.35
N ASN A 209 -11.70 -5.56 11.11
CA ASN A 209 -13.15 -5.64 11.19
C ASN A 209 -13.78 -4.44 10.47
N TYR A 210 -14.64 -4.70 9.50
CA TYR A 210 -15.31 -3.66 8.72
C TYR A 210 -16.74 -4.06 8.33
N LEU A 211 -17.53 -3.12 7.85
CA LEU A 211 -18.82 -3.39 7.20
C LEU A 211 -18.60 -3.44 5.69
N ASP A 212 -19.13 -4.45 5.01
CA ASP A 212 -19.15 -4.48 3.54
C ASP A 212 -20.27 -3.60 2.98
N LEU A 213 -20.32 -3.44 1.67
CA LEU A 213 -21.37 -2.63 0.99
C LEU A 213 -22.79 -3.15 1.19
N SER A 214 -22.96 -4.34 1.77
CA SER A 214 -24.24 -4.94 2.15
C SER A 214 -24.52 -4.85 3.66
N ASP A 215 -23.79 -3.98 4.37
CA ASP A 215 -23.86 -3.76 5.81
C ASP A 215 -23.54 -5.01 6.65
N LYS A 216 -22.85 -5.98 6.06
CA LYS A 216 -22.41 -7.19 6.78
C LYS A 216 -21.04 -6.97 7.38
N VAL A 217 -20.88 -7.40 8.63
CA VAL A 217 -19.58 -7.44 9.29
C VAL A 217 -18.67 -8.43 8.59
N LYS A 218 -17.47 -7.99 8.27
CA LYS A 218 -16.36 -8.80 7.73
C LYS A 218 -15.18 -8.72 8.67
N GLU A 219 -14.45 -9.82 8.71
CA GLU A 219 -13.25 -9.96 9.54
C GLU A 219 -12.18 -10.68 8.73
N ASP A 220 -11.09 -9.99 8.49
CA ASP A 220 -9.93 -10.53 7.81
C ASP A 220 -8.75 -10.55 8.77
N VAL A 221 -8.03 -11.68 8.82
CA VAL A 221 -6.91 -11.88 9.73
C VAL A 221 -5.60 -11.84 8.95
N TYR A 222 -4.66 -11.03 9.43
CA TYR A 222 -3.32 -10.86 8.87
C TYR A 222 -2.26 -11.14 9.93
N GLU A 223 -1.23 -11.89 9.56
CA GLU A 223 -0.02 -11.98 10.37
C GLU A 223 1.01 -10.98 9.89
N ILE A 224 1.41 -10.07 10.77
CA ILE A 224 2.45 -9.09 10.47
C ILE A 224 3.70 -9.35 11.30
N THR A 225 4.85 -9.18 10.67
CA THR A 225 6.16 -9.26 11.34
C THR A 225 6.66 -7.84 11.57
N ILE A 226 6.92 -7.50 12.85
CA ILE A 226 7.31 -6.14 13.27
C ILE A 226 8.80 -5.94 13.45
N LYS A 227 9.61 -6.99 13.28
CA LYS A 227 11.09 -6.92 13.33
C LYS A 227 11.72 -7.91 12.38
#